data_90109f9fc11f59a0c22b1449210979ba
#
_entry.id   90109f9fc11f59a0c22b1449210979ba
#
_cell.length_a   1.000
_cell.length_b   1.000
_cell.length_c   1.000
_cell.angle_alpha   90.00
_cell.angle_beta   90.00
_cell.angle_gamma   90.00
#
_symmetry.space_group_name_H-M   'P 1'
#
loop_
_entity.id
_entity.type
_entity.pdbx_description
1 polymer ?
#
loop_
_entity_poly.entity_id
_entity_poly.type
_entity_poly.pdbx_seq_one_letter_code
_entity_poly.pdbx_strand_id
1 'polypeptide(L)'
;MLQTAADITASVHKFETILHQFKRDNLNEVDQSHYQKIMGLSVRQMNALGALNHLMTNRQEGIPLKELAHYLRMSIPSTSLLVDSMVKKGLSDRKENPRDRRSLCIRLSEEGESRFQMLFNGMKEKLDTLFSTLSQEDKENFCRIVDTLYNHVYSK
;
A
#
# COMPACT_ATOMS: atom_id res chain seq x y z
N MET A 1 -31.65 4.16 -15.11
CA MET A 1 -30.93 4.61 -16.32
C MET A 1 -29.54 4.04 -16.29
N LEU A 2 -29.13 3.30 -17.30
CA LEU A 2 -27.75 2.86 -17.45
C LEU A 2 -26.88 4.11 -17.68
N GLN A 3 -25.97 4.37 -16.77
CA GLN A 3 -24.98 5.43 -16.94
C GLN A 3 -24.17 5.16 -18.20
N THR A 4 -24.01 6.17 -19.04
CA THR A 4 -23.20 6.07 -20.27
C THR A 4 -21.70 5.98 -19.93
N ALA A 5 -20.87 5.50 -20.86
CA ALA A 5 -19.42 5.52 -20.70
C ALA A 5 -18.88 6.94 -20.39
N ALA A 6 -19.54 7.98 -20.90
CA ALA A 6 -19.21 9.38 -20.60
C ALA A 6 -19.42 9.73 -19.12
N ASP A 7 -20.50 9.21 -18.50
CA ASP A 7 -20.79 9.45 -17.06
C ASP A 7 -19.75 8.76 -16.17
N ILE A 8 -19.32 7.56 -16.54
CA ILE A 8 -18.27 6.83 -15.82
C ILE A 8 -16.94 7.60 -15.91
N THR A 9 -16.56 8.05 -17.11
CA THR A 9 -15.34 8.84 -17.32
C THR A 9 -15.33 10.11 -16.49
N ALA A 10 -16.46 10.84 -16.45
CA ALA A 10 -16.60 12.04 -15.65
C ALA A 10 -16.50 11.75 -14.14
N SER A 11 -17.06 10.62 -13.68
CA SER A 11 -16.98 10.19 -12.28
C SER A 11 -15.56 9.79 -11.90
N VAL A 12 -14.84 9.07 -12.77
CA VAL A 12 -13.41 8.73 -12.59
C VAL A 12 -12.58 10.00 -12.46
N HIS A 13 -12.77 10.98 -13.35
CA HIS A 13 -12.02 12.25 -13.29
C HIS A 13 -12.30 13.04 -11.99
N LYS A 14 -13.55 13.07 -11.52
CA LYS A 14 -13.90 13.67 -10.22
C LYS A 14 -13.19 12.94 -9.07
N PHE A 15 -13.19 11.62 -9.11
CA PHE A 15 -12.52 10.81 -8.09
C PHE A 15 -10.98 11.01 -8.09
N GLU A 16 -10.37 11.08 -9.26
CA GLU A 16 -8.95 11.44 -9.40
C GLU A 16 -8.66 12.83 -8.81
N THR A 17 -9.53 13.81 -9.07
CA THR A 17 -9.40 15.16 -8.51
C THR A 17 -9.48 15.13 -6.98
N ILE A 18 -10.42 14.39 -6.41
CA ILE A 18 -10.54 14.18 -4.95
C ILE A 18 -9.27 13.53 -4.39
N LEU A 19 -8.76 12.47 -5.03
CA LEU A 19 -7.53 11.80 -4.61
C LEU A 19 -6.31 12.71 -4.70
N HIS A 20 -6.20 13.53 -5.75
CA HIS A 20 -5.13 14.50 -5.90
C HIS A 20 -5.17 15.58 -4.82
N GLN A 21 -6.37 16.12 -4.55
CA GLN A 21 -6.57 17.07 -3.47
C GLN A 21 -6.24 16.44 -2.12
N PHE A 22 -6.80 15.26 -1.83
CA PHE A 22 -6.52 14.51 -0.62
C PHE A 22 -5.01 14.24 -0.41
N LYS A 23 -4.31 13.83 -1.47
CA LYS A 23 -2.85 13.63 -1.41
C LYS A 23 -2.12 14.95 -1.15
N ARG A 24 -2.51 16.03 -1.82
CA ARG A 24 -1.91 17.35 -1.65
C ARG A 24 -2.10 17.86 -0.23
N ASP A 25 -3.33 17.84 0.29
CA ASP A 25 -3.64 18.38 1.61
C ASP A 25 -3.06 17.53 2.74
N ASN A 26 -2.88 16.23 2.50
CA ASN A 26 -2.41 15.29 3.51
C ASN A 26 -0.94 14.89 3.38
N LEU A 27 -0.33 15.10 2.20
CA LEU A 27 1.09 14.85 1.97
C LEU A 27 1.92 16.14 1.91
N ASN A 28 1.27 17.31 1.71
CA ASN A 28 1.96 18.60 1.73
C ASN A 28 1.91 19.29 3.10
N GLU A 29 0.86 19.07 3.92
CA GLU A 29 0.85 19.57 5.29
C GLU A 29 1.78 18.79 6.21
N VAL A 30 2.03 17.51 5.89
CA VAL A 30 3.14 16.79 6.45
C VAL A 30 4.15 16.64 5.32
N ASP A 31 4.98 17.66 5.17
CA ASP A 31 6.12 17.71 4.29
C ASP A 31 6.74 16.30 4.18
N GLN A 32 6.80 15.74 2.95
CA GLN A 32 7.47 14.45 2.73
C GLN A 32 8.86 14.43 3.39
N SER A 33 9.52 15.61 3.48
CA SER A 33 10.75 15.81 4.22
C SER A 33 10.55 15.60 5.72
N HIS A 34 9.41 15.93 6.28
CA HIS A 34 9.09 15.79 7.70
C HIS A 34 8.84 14.31 8.07
N TYR A 35 8.07 13.56 7.26
CA TYR A 35 7.95 12.10 7.43
C TYR A 35 9.29 11.40 7.23
N GLN A 36 10.06 11.80 6.23
CA GLN A 36 11.40 11.26 6.02
C GLN A 36 12.32 11.56 7.21
N LYS A 37 12.23 12.76 7.80
CA LYS A 37 13.02 13.13 8.98
C LYS A 37 12.56 12.40 10.24
N ILE A 38 11.26 12.39 10.53
CA ILE A 38 10.71 11.75 11.75
C ILE A 38 10.81 10.23 11.66
N MET A 39 10.48 9.64 10.52
CA MET A 39 10.44 8.19 10.35
C MET A 39 11.75 7.61 9.85
N GLY A 40 12.67 8.45 9.35
CA GLY A 40 13.93 8.01 8.75
C GLY A 40 13.74 7.09 7.53
N LEU A 41 12.57 7.15 6.86
CA LEU A 41 12.20 6.27 5.77
C LEU A 41 12.15 7.02 4.45
N SER A 42 12.67 6.41 3.39
CA SER A 42 12.45 6.89 2.02
C SER A 42 11.02 6.55 1.56
N VAL A 43 10.53 7.28 0.54
CA VAL A 43 9.23 7.00 -0.10
C VAL A 43 9.15 5.53 -0.58
N ARG A 44 10.26 4.99 -1.12
CA ARG A 44 10.31 3.59 -1.55
C ARG A 44 10.17 2.61 -0.39
N GLN A 45 10.77 2.91 0.77
CA GLN A 45 10.62 2.10 1.97
C GLN A 45 9.19 2.18 2.52
N MET A 46 8.56 3.36 2.53
CA MET A 46 7.16 3.51 2.93
C MET A 46 6.21 2.70 2.01
N ASN A 47 6.42 2.77 0.70
CA ASN A 47 5.64 1.98 -0.26
C ASN A 47 5.86 0.47 -0.05
N ALA A 48 7.07 0.04 0.25
CA ALA A 48 7.37 -1.36 0.51
C ALA A 48 6.76 -1.86 1.83
N LEU A 49 6.71 -1.04 2.88
CA LEU A 49 5.98 -1.36 4.12
C LEU A 49 4.50 -1.60 3.82
N GLY A 50 3.86 -0.69 3.06
CA GLY A 50 2.47 -0.82 2.64
C GLY A 50 2.23 -2.08 1.80
N ALA A 51 3.11 -2.35 0.84
CA ALA A 51 3.04 -3.54 -0.01
C ALA A 51 3.15 -4.84 0.79
N LEU A 52 4.12 -4.93 1.70
CA LEU A 52 4.28 -6.09 2.58
C LEU A 52 3.06 -6.28 3.49
N ASN A 53 2.59 -5.21 4.13
CA ASN A 53 1.39 -5.29 4.97
C ASN A 53 0.17 -5.81 4.18
N HIS A 54 -0.05 -5.28 2.98
CA HIS A 54 -1.15 -5.71 2.12
C HIS A 54 -1.02 -7.18 1.69
N LEU A 55 0.14 -7.58 1.17
CA LEU A 55 0.37 -8.93 0.67
C LEU A 55 0.39 -9.98 1.79
N MET A 56 0.72 -9.59 3.02
CA MET A 56 0.77 -10.48 4.19
C MET A 56 -0.57 -10.68 4.89
N THR A 57 -1.64 -10.01 4.50
CA THR A 57 -2.94 -10.00 5.21
C THR A 57 -3.45 -11.38 5.61
N ASN A 58 -3.06 -12.45 4.90
CA ASN A 58 -3.41 -13.84 5.23
C ASN A 58 -2.21 -14.79 5.15
N ARG A 59 -0.98 -14.29 5.27
CA ARG A 59 0.26 -15.07 5.06
C ARG A 59 1.29 -14.78 6.16
N GLN A 60 1.35 -15.67 7.15
CA GLN A 60 2.32 -15.54 8.25
C GLN A 60 3.77 -15.88 7.82
N GLU A 61 3.94 -16.65 6.75
CA GLU A 61 5.27 -17.09 6.28
C GLU A 61 6.08 -15.95 5.63
N GLY A 62 5.40 -14.87 5.20
CA GLY A 62 5.98 -13.76 4.43
C GLY A 62 5.76 -13.92 2.92
N ILE A 63 6.33 -13.02 2.15
CA ILE A 63 6.10 -12.86 0.70
C ILE A 63 7.39 -13.15 -0.06
N PRO A 64 7.37 -14.00 -1.11
CA PRO A 64 8.52 -14.21 -1.97
C PRO A 64 9.00 -12.90 -2.60
N LEU A 65 10.32 -12.70 -2.72
CA LEU A 65 10.91 -11.49 -3.31
C LEU A 65 10.35 -11.17 -4.70
N LYS A 66 10.11 -12.19 -5.52
CA LYS A 66 9.55 -12.04 -6.87
C LYS A 66 8.13 -11.44 -6.83
N GLU A 67 7.31 -11.85 -5.89
CA GLU A 67 5.95 -11.35 -5.71
C GLU A 67 5.96 -9.88 -5.26
N LEU A 68 6.82 -9.55 -4.30
CA LEU A 68 7.01 -8.17 -3.86
C LEU A 68 7.51 -7.27 -5.00
N ALA A 69 8.46 -7.76 -5.81
CA ALA A 69 8.98 -7.04 -6.97
C ALA A 69 7.89 -6.77 -8.01
N HIS A 70 7.05 -7.76 -8.28
CA HIS A 70 5.91 -7.62 -9.19
C HIS A 70 4.92 -6.57 -8.67
N TYR A 71 4.53 -6.64 -7.40
CA TYR A 71 3.61 -5.69 -6.79
C TYR A 71 4.14 -4.25 -6.82
N LEU A 72 5.42 -4.05 -6.50
CA LEU A 72 6.08 -2.76 -6.53
C LEU A 72 6.44 -2.26 -7.94
N ARG A 73 6.21 -3.07 -8.98
CA ARG A 73 6.63 -2.81 -10.36
C ARG A 73 8.12 -2.47 -10.47
N MET A 74 8.92 -3.22 -9.76
CA MET A 74 10.38 -3.06 -9.70
C MET A 74 11.08 -4.32 -10.23
N SER A 75 12.33 -4.17 -10.69
CA SER A 75 13.17 -5.34 -10.99
C SER A 75 13.51 -6.11 -9.71
N ILE A 76 13.70 -7.43 -9.82
CA ILE A 76 14.12 -8.28 -8.67
C ILE A 76 15.39 -7.75 -8.00
N PRO A 77 16.47 -7.37 -8.75
CA PRO A 77 17.66 -6.80 -8.14
C PRO A 77 17.38 -5.50 -7.35
N SER A 78 16.58 -4.58 -7.92
CA SER A 78 16.23 -3.33 -7.24
C SER A 78 15.40 -3.57 -5.98
N THR A 79 14.49 -4.54 -6.03
CA THR A 79 13.68 -4.94 -4.87
C THR A 79 14.54 -5.59 -3.80
N SER A 80 15.54 -6.40 -4.19
CA SER A 80 16.48 -6.99 -3.24
C SER A 80 17.27 -5.92 -2.48
N LEU A 81 17.78 -4.90 -3.19
CA LEU A 81 18.49 -3.78 -2.55
C LEU A 81 17.58 -2.97 -1.62
N LEU A 82 16.32 -2.76 -2.01
CA LEU A 82 15.34 -2.10 -1.16
C LEU A 82 15.09 -2.92 0.12
N VAL A 83 14.86 -4.22 -0.01
CA VAL A 83 14.68 -5.14 1.13
C VAL A 83 15.93 -5.16 2.02
N ASP A 84 17.15 -5.21 1.44
CA ASP A 84 18.39 -5.13 2.21
C ASP A 84 18.46 -3.85 3.06
N SER A 85 18.03 -2.73 2.49
CA SER A 85 17.98 -1.46 3.21
C SER A 85 16.94 -1.46 4.34
N MET A 86 15.81 -2.18 4.15
CA MET A 86 14.78 -2.34 5.17
C MET A 86 15.23 -3.27 6.30
N VAL A 87 15.88 -4.38 5.96
CA VAL A 87 16.47 -5.30 6.96
C VAL A 87 17.52 -4.58 7.80
N LYS A 88 18.42 -3.82 7.18
CA LYS A 88 19.42 -3.01 7.91
C LYS A 88 18.80 -1.99 8.88
N LYS A 89 17.60 -1.52 8.61
CA LYS A 89 16.83 -0.61 9.49
C LYS A 89 15.93 -1.37 10.49
N GLY A 90 15.96 -2.69 10.49
CA GLY A 90 15.11 -3.50 11.34
C GLY A 90 13.61 -3.48 10.98
N LEU A 91 13.25 -3.08 9.75
CA LEU A 91 11.86 -2.93 9.31
C LEU A 91 11.27 -4.21 8.72
N SER A 92 12.12 -5.09 8.24
CA SER A 92 11.73 -6.36 7.64
C SER A 92 12.74 -7.46 7.96
N ASP A 93 12.27 -8.69 7.92
CA ASP A 93 13.07 -9.90 8.09
C ASP A 93 13.04 -10.73 6.81
N ARG A 94 14.12 -11.49 6.59
CA ARG A 94 14.18 -12.57 5.62
C ARG A 94 14.09 -13.91 6.35
N LYS A 95 13.19 -14.78 5.90
CA LYS A 95 13.06 -16.14 6.39
C LYS A 95 13.09 -17.12 5.23
N GLU A 96 13.51 -18.35 5.51
CA GLU A 96 13.39 -19.43 4.54
C GLU A 96 11.91 -19.66 4.20
N ASN A 97 11.63 -19.87 2.92
CA ASN A 97 10.29 -20.21 2.48
C ASN A 97 10.01 -21.67 2.91
N PRO A 98 8.97 -21.92 3.74
CA PRO A 98 8.68 -23.29 4.19
C PRO A 98 8.28 -24.24 3.06
N ARG A 99 7.84 -23.70 1.91
CA ARG A 99 7.47 -24.49 0.73
C ARG A 99 8.61 -24.72 -0.25
N ASP A 100 9.63 -23.86 -0.20
CA ASP A 100 10.82 -23.96 -1.04
C ASP A 100 12.02 -23.34 -0.30
N ARG A 101 12.81 -24.18 0.34
CA ARG A 101 14.01 -23.77 1.11
C ARG A 101 15.08 -23.06 0.28
N ARG A 102 14.98 -23.09 -1.05
CA ARG A 102 15.89 -22.37 -1.96
C ARG A 102 15.47 -20.91 -2.16
N SER A 103 14.28 -20.52 -1.70
CA SER A 103 13.77 -19.17 -1.81
C SER A 103 13.62 -18.54 -0.42
N LEU A 104 13.72 -17.21 -0.38
CA LEU A 104 13.51 -16.42 0.83
C LEU A 104 12.18 -15.70 0.75
N CYS A 105 11.47 -15.68 1.86
CA CYS A 105 10.30 -14.85 2.09
C CYS A 105 10.67 -13.60 2.90
N ILE A 106 10.08 -12.50 2.51
CA ILE A 106 10.20 -11.20 3.18
C ILE A 106 8.94 -10.97 4.00
N ARG A 107 9.10 -10.53 5.24
CA ARG A 107 8.00 -10.13 6.10
C ARG A 107 8.34 -8.84 6.83
N LEU A 108 7.31 -8.18 7.36
CA LEU A 108 7.53 -7.08 8.30
C LEU A 108 8.09 -7.64 9.61
N SER A 109 9.01 -6.90 10.21
CA SER A 109 9.39 -7.07 11.61
C SER A 109 8.35 -6.36 12.50
N GLU A 110 8.42 -6.56 13.81
CA GLU A 110 7.60 -5.81 14.79
C GLU A 110 7.79 -4.30 14.65
N GLU A 111 9.02 -3.83 14.45
CA GLU A 111 9.31 -2.41 14.19
C GLU A 111 8.71 -1.96 12.86
N GLY A 112 8.80 -2.78 11.80
CA GLY A 112 8.19 -2.51 10.50
C GLY A 112 6.67 -2.38 10.59
N GLU A 113 6.02 -3.26 11.32
CA GLU A 113 4.58 -3.20 11.59
C GLU A 113 4.22 -1.95 12.38
N SER A 114 4.95 -1.63 13.43
CA SER A 114 4.74 -0.42 14.23
C SER A 114 4.87 0.85 13.38
N ARG A 115 5.91 0.94 12.55
CA ARG A 115 6.11 2.07 11.62
C ARG A 115 4.99 2.18 10.59
N PHE A 116 4.56 1.04 10.04
CA PHE A 116 3.43 1.02 9.11
C PHE A 116 2.15 1.53 9.80
N GLN A 117 1.86 1.07 11.02
CA GLN A 117 0.67 1.51 11.76
C GLN A 117 0.70 3.02 12.05
N MET A 118 1.85 3.59 12.41
CA MET A 118 1.97 5.04 12.61
C MET A 118 1.65 5.82 11.32
N LEU A 119 2.16 5.34 10.16
CA LEU A 119 1.88 5.94 8.85
C LEU A 119 0.42 5.79 8.46
N PHE A 120 -0.15 4.62 8.70
CA PHE A 120 -1.52 4.29 8.32
C PHE A 120 -2.56 4.98 9.19
N ASN A 121 -2.34 5.09 10.51
CA ASN A 121 -3.29 5.73 11.42
C ASN A 121 -3.52 7.20 11.06
N GLY A 122 -2.47 7.94 10.72
CA GLY A 122 -2.62 9.32 10.26
C GLY A 122 -3.42 9.44 8.96
N MET A 123 -3.29 8.49 8.04
CA MET A 123 -4.06 8.44 6.80
C MET A 123 -5.49 7.95 7.03
N LYS A 124 -5.67 6.98 7.93
CA LYS A 124 -6.98 6.40 8.26
C LYS A 124 -7.96 7.45 8.77
N GLU A 125 -7.58 8.26 9.75
CA GLU A 125 -8.44 9.32 10.31
C GLU A 125 -8.92 10.29 9.23
N LYS A 126 -8.04 10.63 8.30
CA LYS A 126 -8.34 11.52 7.20
C LYS A 126 -9.26 10.87 6.15
N LEU A 127 -9.05 9.58 5.86
CA LEU A 127 -9.95 8.79 5.00
C LEU A 127 -11.32 8.63 5.67
N ASP A 128 -11.38 8.34 6.96
CA ASP A 128 -12.64 8.24 7.70
C ASP A 128 -13.42 9.56 7.61
N THR A 129 -12.74 10.70 7.69
CA THR A 129 -13.37 12.02 7.49
C THR A 129 -13.89 12.19 6.07
N LEU A 130 -13.09 11.86 5.05
CA LEU A 130 -13.51 11.95 3.65
C LEU A 130 -14.74 11.07 3.36
N PHE A 131 -14.73 9.85 3.88
CA PHE A 131 -15.82 8.89 3.67
C PHE A 131 -16.99 9.04 4.66
N SER A 132 -16.90 9.96 5.63
CA SER A 132 -17.98 10.18 6.63
C SER A 132 -19.32 10.62 6.02
N THR A 133 -19.28 11.24 4.85
CA THR A 133 -20.47 11.69 4.10
C THR A 133 -21.22 10.56 3.41
N LEU A 134 -20.63 9.37 3.31
CA LEU A 134 -21.23 8.21 2.66
C LEU A 134 -22.00 7.36 3.67
N SER A 135 -23.13 6.78 3.20
CA SER A 135 -23.82 5.74 3.95
C SER A 135 -22.94 4.49 4.11
N GLN A 136 -23.31 3.62 5.06
CA GLN A 136 -22.60 2.36 5.25
C GLN A 136 -22.68 1.47 3.99
N GLU A 137 -23.85 1.44 3.35
CA GLU A 137 -24.05 0.69 2.10
C GLU A 137 -23.17 1.21 0.97
N ASP A 138 -23.03 2.53 0.82
CA ASP A 138 -22.16 3.13 -0.20
C ASP A 138 -20.68 2.80 0.04
N LYS A 139 -20.22 2.78 1.30
CA LYS A 139 -18.87 2.36 1.67
C LYS A 139 -18.60 0.91 1.28
N GLU A 140 -19.53 0.02 1.58
CA GLU A 140 -19.42 -1.40 1.23
C GLU A 140 -19.43 -1.60 -0.29
N ASN A 141 -20.31 -0.89 -1.01
CA ASN A 141 -20.35 -0.90 -2.46
C ASN A 141 -19.05 -0.36 -3.07
N PHE A 142 -18.49 0.71 -2.51
CA PHE A 142 -17.21 1.26 -2.95
C PHE A 142 -16.08 0.24 -2.79
N CYS A 143 -15.95 -0.39 -1.63
CA CYS A 143 -14.94 -1.43 -1.39
C CYS A 143 -15.09 -2.59 -2.39
N ARG A 144 -16.31 -3.10 -2.56
CA ARG A 144 -16.60 -4.19 -3.50
C ARG A 144 -16.24 -3.84 -4.95
N ILE A 145 -16.53 -2.60 -5.38
CA ILE A 145 -16.20 -2.14 -6.74
C ILE A 145 -14.68 -2.05 -6.91
N VAL A 146 -13.98 -1.46 -5.94
CA VAL A 146 -12.52 -1.34 -5.96
C VAL A 146 -11.86 -2.72 -6.01
N ASP A 147 -12.31 -3.67 -5.18
CA ASP A 147 -11.79 -5.05 -5.16
C ASP A 147 -12.01 -5.75 -6.51
N THR A 148 -13.19 -5.58 -7.11
CA THR A 148 -13.51 -6.15 -8.43
C THR A 148 -12.56 -5.62 -9.51
N LEU A 149 -12.36 -4.30 -9.55
CA LEU A 149 -11.46 -3.66 -10.51
C LEU A 149 -10.00 -4.05 -10.26
N TYR A 150 -9.58 -4.07 -9.01
CA TYR A 150 -8.23 -4.47 -8.63
C TYR A 150 -7.93 -5.89 -9.07
N ASN A 151 -8.82 -6.83 -8.77
CA ASN A 151 -8.67 -8.23 -9.17
C ASN A 151 -8.65 -8.39 -10.69
N HIS A 152 -9.48 -7.64 -11.42
CA HIS A 152 -9.47 -7.68 -12.90
C HIS A 152 -8.12 -7.21 -13.49
N VAL A 153 -7.48 -6.22 -12.89
CA VAL A 153 -6.21 -5.67 -13.36
C VAL A 153 -5.01 -6.56 -12.97
N TYR A 154 -5.06 -7.20 -11.79
CA TYR A 154 -3.91 -7.89 -11.21
C TYR A 154 -4.01 -9.42 -11.15
N SER A 155 -5.14 -10.02 -11.53
CA SER A 155 -5.34 -11.50 -11.59
C SER A 155 -4.88 -12.12 -12.92
N LYS A 156 -3.95 -11.47 -13.64
CA LYS A 156 -3.34 -12.03 -14.87
C LYS A 156 -1.98 -12.62 -14.58
#